data_4e06bd0deda040c9bce072e089e5f3a1
#
_entry.id   4e06bd0deda040c9bce072e089e5f3a1
#
_cell.length_a   1.000
_cell.length_b   1.000
_cell.length_c   1.000
_cell.angle_alpha   90.00
_cell.angle_beta   90.00
_cell.angle_gamma   90.00
#
_symmetry.space_group_name_H-M   'P 1'
#
loop_
_entity.id
_entity.type
_entity.pdbx_description
1 polymer ?
#
loop_
_entity_poly.entity_id
_entity_poly.type
_entity_poly.pdbx_seq_one_letter_code
_entity_poly.pdbx_strand_id
1 'polypeptide(L)'
;WYWKILPNKIDTGQRHRSMAYYDQPFFKRIYKLLQSRILPNEEITTVNLNSDYLPGGIHSDGYIKHDKDDRMGHTYLIPIKIDGDFVTIVFDKISEEAVTLNAELGLGNSGIVTYRQVDRNFLKLEDTPFNEEIYNEYLSHLDRNILNGLQVEQVQEWKVGRAMVWPRKNLHCSANFGDNVIRNTVLIATKLC
;
A
#
# COMPACT_ATOMS: atom_id res chain seq x y z
N TRP A 1 -12.58 -19.00 -2.45
CA TRP A 1 -12.50 -19.80 -3.71
C TRP A 1 -11.29 -19.41 -4.54
N TYR A 2 -11.08 -18.14 -4.81
CA TYR A 2 -9.91 -17.61 -5.57
C TYR A 2 -8.57 -17.94 -4.90
N TRP A 3 -8.49 -17.90 -3.59
CA TRP A 3 -7.26 -18.15 -2.84
C TRP A 3 -6.70 -19.58 -3.01
N LYS A 4 -7.52 -20.53 -3.42
CA LYS A 4 -7.08 -21.92 -3.65
C LYS A 4 -6.37 -22.13 -4.99
N ILE A 5 -6.53 -21.20 -5.93
CA ILE A 5 -6.08 -21.35 -7.32
C ILE A 5 -4.76 -20.61 -7.57
N LEU A 6 -4.43 -19.63 -6.73
CA LEU A 6 -3.26 -18.79 -6.94
C LEU A 6 -1.99 -19.43 -6.39
N PRO A 7 -0.93 -19.57 -7.19
CA PRO A 7 0.39 -19.94 -6.69
C PRO A 7 0.96 -18.82 -5.79
N ASN A 8 1.94 -19.17 -4.95
CA ASN A 8 2.68 -18.24 -4.09
C ASN A 8 1.82 -17.40 -3.13
N LYS A 9 1.17 -18.09 -2.21
CA LYS A 9 0.50 -17.48 -1.07
C LYS A 9 1.51 -17.14 0.00
N ILE A 10 1.44 -15.91 0.47
CA ILE A 10 2.16 -15.47 1.66
C ILE A 10 1.12 -15.18 2.74
N ASP A 11 1.25 -15.89 3.84
CA ASP A 11 0.46 -15.64 5.05
C ASP A 11 1.39 -15.10 6.12
N THR A 12 1.16 -13.86 6.52
CA THR A 12 1.93 -13.21 7.59
C THR A 12 1.16 -13.17 8.92
N GLY A 13 0.00 -13.86 9.00
CA GLY A 13 -0.92 -13.77 10.13
C GLY A 13 -1.75 -12.48 10.17
N GLN A 14 -1.35 -11.48 9.41
CA GLN A 14 -2.02 -10.17 9.32
C GLN A 14 -2.59 -9.91 7.92
N ARG A 15 -2.00 -10.56 6.92
CA ARG A 15 -2.33 -10.37 5.51
C ARG A 15 -2.11 -11.65 4.73
N HIS A 16 -3.10 -12.05 3.96
CA HIS A 16 -2.92 -13.02 2.89
C HIS A 16 -2.65 -12.28 1.59
N ARG A 17 -1.53 -12.53 0.98
CA ARG A 17 -1.15 -11.95 -0.30
C ARG A 17 -0.92 -13.05 -1.33
N SER A 18 -1.39 -12.82 -2.55
CA SER A 18 -1.10 -13.68 -3.70
C SER A 18 -0.65 -12.82 -4.87
N MET A 19 0.51 -13.11 -5.44
CA MET A 19 1.00 -12.45 -6.64
C MET A 19 0.41 -13.08 -7.89
N ALA A 20 -0.04 -12.25 -8.80
CA ALA A 20 -0.42 -12.65 -10.15
C ALA A 20 0.80 -12.57 -11.07
N TYR A 21 1.22 -13.71 -11.62
CA TYR A 21 2.27 -13.75 -12.64
C TYR A 21 1.69 -13.56 -14.03
N TYR A 22 2.32 -12.72 -14.83
CA TYR A 22 1.87 -12.33 -16.16
C TYR A 22 1.84 -13.45 -17.19
N ASP A 23 2.63 -14.49 -17.00
CA ASP A 23 2.76 -15.61 -17.91
C ASP A 23 1.55 -16.57 -17.91
N GLN A 24 0.72 -16.49 -16.86
CA GLN A 24 -0.48 -17.32 -16.74
C GLN A 24 -1.59 -16.81 -17.71
N PRO A 25 -2.19 -17.68 -18.55
CA PRO A 25 -3.19 -17.25 -19.56
C PRO A 25 -4.37 -16.46 -18.98
N PHE A 26 -4.83 -16.83 -17.79
CA PHE A 26 -5.90 -16.13 -17.09
C PHE A 26 -5.52 -14.67 -16.76
N PHE A 27 -4.29 -14.46 -16.26
CA PHE A 27 -3.81 -13.15 -15.90
C PHE A 27 -3.47 -12.28 -17.10
N LYS A 28 -3.06 -12.85 -18.23
CA LYS A 28 -2.81 -12.07 -19.46
C LYS A 28 -4.01 -11.26 -19.90
N ARG A 29 -5.21 -11.81 -19.78
CA ARG A 29 -6.45 -11.08 -20.14
C ARG A 29 -6.76 -9.96 -19.13
N ILE A 30 -6.65 -10.26 -17.83
CA ILE A 30 -6.83 -9.27 -16.79
C ILE A 30 -5.78 -8.18 -16.90
N TYR A 31 -4.50 -8.55 -17.09
CA TYR A 31 -3.41 -7.61 -17.28
C TYR A 31 -3.68 -6.62 -18.43
N LYS A 32 -4.08 -7.12 -19.60
CA LYS A 32 -4.42 -6.25 -20.75
C LYS A 32 -5.56 -5.27 -20.42
N LEU A 33 -6.59 -5.74 -19.70
CA LEU A 33 -7.68 -4.90 -19.29
C LEU A 33 -7.21 -3.82 -18.31
N LEU A 34 -6.43 -4.19 -17.31
CA LEU A 34 -5.88 -3.25 -16.33
C LEU A 34 -4.93 -2.25 -17.00
N GLN A 35 -4.03 -2.72 -17.88
CA GLN A 35 -3.09 -1.87 -18.61
C GLN A 35 -3.82 -0.80 -19.45
N SER A 36 -5.00 -1.11 -20.00
CA SER A 36 -5.81 -0.13 -20.73
C SER A 36 -6.51 0.90 -19.85
N ARG A 37 -6.43 0.77 -18.52
CA ARG A 37 -7.10 1.64 -17.53
C ARG A 37 -6.14 2.44 -16.67
N ILE A 38 -4.86 2.14 -16.71
CA ILE A 38 -3.82 2.93 -16.05
C ILE A 38 -3.38 4.12 -16.93
N LEU A 39 -2.54 4.98 -16.40
CA LEU A 39 -2.02 6.14 -17.12
C LEU A 39 -1.25 5.69 -18.38
N PRO A 40 -1.38 6.41 -19.51
CA PRO A 40 -0.80 5.99 -20.80
C PRO A 40 0.72 5.85 -20.81
N ASN A 41 1.41 6.57 -19.94
CA ASN A 41 2.86 6.56 -19.80
C ASN A 41 3.36 5.61 -18.70
N GLU A 42 2.53 4.67 -18.28
CA GLU A 42 2.88 3.71 -17.24
C GLU A 42 2.75 2.27 -17.72
N GLU A 43 3.57 1.42 -17.17
CA GLU A 43 3.55 -0.02 -17.36
C GLU A 43 3.34 -0.72 -16.02
N ILE A 44 2.46 -1.73 -15.99
CA ILE A 44 2.24 -2.54 -14.79
C ILE A 44 3.47 -3.39 -14.52
N THR A 45 4.02 -3.29 -13.31
CA THR A 45 5.12 -4.13 -12.85
C THR A 45 4.64 -5.28 -11.97
N THR A 46 3.58 -5.05 -11.19
CA THR A 46 3.11 -6.03 -10.22
C THR A 46 1.59 -5.94 -10.07
N VAL A 47 0.94 -7.10 -9.94
CA VAL A 47 -0.46 -7.20 -9.53
C VAL A 47 -0.56 -8.17 -8.36
N ASN A 48 -1.10 -7.69 -7.24
CA ASN A 48 -1.32 -8.49 -6.05
C ASN A 48 -2.81 -8.57 -5.71
N LEU A 49 -3.24 -9.73 -5.24
CA LEU A 49 -4.50 -9.87 -4.52
C LEU A 49 -4.18 -9.91 -3.02
N ASN A 50 -4.74 -8.98 -2.28
CA ASN A 50 -4.55 -8.89 -0.84
C ASN A 50 -5.85 -9.19 -0.10
N SER A 51 -5.72 -9.83 1.06
CA SER A 51 -6.76 -9.93 2.08
C SER A 51 -6.13 -9.48 3.39
N ASP A 52 -6.53 -8.33 3.88
CA ASP A 52 -5.94 -7.71 5.06
C ASP A 52 -6.92 -7.81 6.23
N TYR A 53 -6.38 -8.10 7.42
CA TYR A 53 -7.13 -8.29 8.66
C TYR A 53 -6.81 -7.20 9.69
N LEU A 54 -5.69 -6.52 9.55
CA LEU A 54 -5.23 -5.46 10.44
C LEU A 54 -4.83 -4.22 9.65
N PRO A 55 -4.93 -3.02 10.24
CA PRO A 55 -4.45 -1.80 9.62
C PRO A 55 -2.93 -1.89 9.38
N GLY A 56 -2.48 -1.32 8.27
CA GLY A 56 -1.07 -1.26 7.92
C GLY A 56 -0.39 -0.04 8.54
N GLY A 57 0.90 -0.20 8.89
CA GLY A 57 1.75 0.92 9.30
C GLY A 57 2.12 1.86 8.15
N ILE A 58 2.75 2.99 8.49
CA ILE A 58 3.21 3.98 7.51
C ILE A 58 4.37 3.41 6.70
N HIS A 59 4.23 3.41 5.39
CA HIS A 59 5.25 2.92 4.47
C HIS A 59 5.20 3.64 3.12
N SER A 60 6.24 3.47 2.32
CA SER A 60 6.26 3.79 0.89
C SER A 60 6.47 2.52 0.09
N ASP A 61 5.88 2.46 -1.09
CA ASP A 61 6.09 1.36 -2.06
C ASP A 61 7.32 1.63 -2.96
N GLY A 62 8.34 2.29 -2.43
CA GLY A 62 9.57 2.60 -3.13
C GLY A 62 10.26 1.36 -3.72
N TYR A 63 11.36 1.55 -4.44
CA TYR A 63 12.05 0.41 -5.04
C TYR A 63 12.84 -0.41 -4.01
N ILE A 64 12.96 -1.70 -4.28
CA ILE A 64 13.83 -2.59 -3.54
C ILE A 64 15.26 -2.36 -4.04
N LYS A 65 16.24 -2.38 -3.14
CA LYS A 65 17.67 -2.10 -3.38
C LYS A 65 18.32 -2.71 -4.63
N HIS A 66 17.69 -3.70 -5.25
CA HIS A 66 18.22 -4.41 -6.42
C HIS A 66 17.60 -3.98 -7.74
N ASP A 67 16.48 -3.27 -7.72
CA ASP A 67 15.84 -2.77 -8.92
C ASP A 67 16.05 -1.24 -8.95
N LYS A 68 17.12 -0.82 -9.63
CA LYS A 68 17.49 0.60 -9.76
C LYS A 68 16.64 1.33 -10.82
N ASP A 69 15.50 0.80 -11.18
CA ASP A 69 14.58 1.52 -12.05
C ASP A 69 13.88 2.62 -11.25
N ASP A 70 14.50 3.80 -11.24
CA ASP A 70 14.02 5.03 -10.60
C ASP A 70 12.77 5.63 -11.24
N ARG A 71 12.26 4.99 -12.31
CA ARG A 71 11.02 5.37 -12.99
C ARG A 71 9.78 4.84 -12.29
N MET A 72 9.69 5.00 -10.98
CA MET A 72 8.50 4.56 -10.24
C MET A 72 7.26 5.36 -10.65
N GLY A 73 6.19 4.64 -10.97
CA GLY A 73 4.88 5.19 -11.28
C GLY A 73 4.00 5.28 -10.04
N HIS A 74 2.80 4.73 -10.14
CA HIS A 74 1.77 4.80 -9.10
C HIS A 74 1.43 3.43 -8.51
N THR A 75 0.89 3.46 -7.31
CA THR A 75 0.12 2.36 -6.72
C THR A 75 -1.35 2.61 -7.01
N TYR A 76 -2.03 1.59 -7.54
CA TYR A 76 -3.48 1.54 -7.71
C TYR A 76 -4.03 0.48 -6.77
N LEU A 77 -4.95 0.87 -5.91
CA LEU A 77 -5.64 -0.05 -5.01
C LEU A 77 -7.12 -0.08 -5.34
N ILE A 78 -7.62 -1.27 -5.66
CA ILE A 78 -9.00 -1.49 -6.10
C ILE A 78 -9.68 -2.43 -5.10
N PRO A 79 -10.60 -1.93 -4.26
CA PRO A 79 -11.39 -2.77 -3.39
C PRO A 79 -12.30 -3.70 -4.19
N ILE A 80 -12.27 -5.00 -3.86
CA ILE A 80 -13.16 -6.01 -4.45
C ILE A 80 -14.30 -6.34 -3.48
N LYS A 81 -13.97 -6.47 -2.21
CA LYS A 81 -14.90 -6.71 -1.12
C LYS A 81 -14.42 -5.96 0.10
N ILE A 82 -15.31 -5.19 0.69
CA ILE A 82 -15.08 -4.46 1.94
C ILE A 82 -16.31 -4.61 2.82
N ASP A 83 -16.10 -4.86 4.12
CA ASP A 83 -17.15 -4.93 5.12
C ASP A 83 -16.87 -3.79 6.12
N GLY A 84 -17.36 -2.57 5.83
CA GLY A 84 -17.15 -1.36 6.63
C GLY A 84 -16.54 -0.20 5.85
N ASP A 85 -16.31 0.90 6.54
CA ASP A 85 -15.71 2.11 6.00
C ASP A 85 -14.19 2.04 6.14
N PHE A 86 -13.50 2.10 5.03
CA PHE A 86 -12.05 2.07 4.96
C PHE A 86 -11.51 3.31 4.28
N VAL A 87 -10.33 3.72 4.72
CA VAL A 87 -9.64 4.89 4.20
C VAL A 87 -8.15 4.57 4.04
N THR A 88 -7.55 5.06 2.98
CA THR A 88 -6.10 5.18 2.83
C THR A 88 -5.71 6.63 3.05
N ILE A 89 -4.74 6.85 3.92
CA ILE A 89 -4.12 8.14 4.15
C ILE A 89 -2.82 8.20 3.37
N VAL A 90 -2.68 9.22 2.53
CA VAL A 90 -1.46 9.51 1.77
C VAL A 90 -0.86 10.80 2.33
N PHE A 91 0.43 10.77 2.62
CA PHE A 91 1.17 11.90 3.17
C PHE A 91 1.97 12.62 2.07
N ASP A 92 2.27 13.89 2.30
CA ASP A 92 3.12 14.73 1.45
C ASP A 92 4.59 14.29 1.39
N LYS A 93 5.00 13.46 2.37
CA LYS A 93 6.37 12.98 2.47
C LYS A 93 6.64 11.82 1.54
N ILE A 94 7.78 11.89 0.86
CA ILE A 94 8.20 10.86 -0.10
C ILE A 94 9.46 10.14 0.37
N SER A 95 9.63 8.89 -0.07
CA SER A 95 10.87 8.13 0.02
C SER A 95 11.11 7.37 -1.29
N GLU A 96 12.32 7.47 -1.82
CA GLU A 96 12.75 6.71 -2.99
C GLU A 96 12.89 5.21 -2.69
N GLU A 97 13.23 4.86 -1.44
CA GLU A 97 13.35 3.49 -0.98
C GLU A 97 12.01 2.98 -0.43
N ALA A 98 11.80 1.66 -0.50
CA ALA A 98 10.73 0.99 0.24
C ALA A 98 11.04 1.06 1.74
N VAL A 99 10.37 1.94 2.46
CA VAL A 99 10.58 2.18 3.89
C VAL A 99 9.31 1.95 4.70
N THR A 100 9.50 1.66 5.98
CA THR A 100 8.42 1.69 6.97
C THR A 100 8.87 2.44 8.22
N LEU A 101 7.99 3.31 8.74
CA LEU A 101 8.24 4.07 9.96
C LEU A 101 7.91 3.29 11.24
N ASN A 102 7.13 2.24 11.14
CA ASN A 102 6.73 1.46 12.31
C ASN A 102 6.80 -0.04 12.00
N ALA A 103 7.85 -0.69 12.52
CA ALA A 103 8.06 -2.13 12.35
C ALA A 103 7.10 -2.99 13.20
N GLU A 104 6.51 -2.47 14.25
CA GLU A 104 5.66 -3.24 15.17
C GLU A 104 4.35 -3.68 14.50
N LEU A 105 3.93 -3.01 13.44
CA LEU A 105 2.73 -3.34 12.67
C LEU A 105 2.98 -4.34 11.53
N GLY A 106 4.03 -5.16 11.62
CA GLY A 106 4.14 -6.40 10.85
C GLY A 106 4.40 -6.28 9.35
N LEU A 107 4.73 -5.10 8.83
CA LEU A 107 5.10 -4.94 7.42
C LEU A 107 6.51 -5.47 7.10
N GLY A 108 7.26 -5.91 8.12
CA GLY A 108 8.70 -6.20 8.03
C GLY A 108 9.12 -7.24 7.02
N ASN A 109 8.26 -8.15 6.58
CA ASN A 109 8.65 -9.17 5.60
C ASN A 109 7.42 -9.71 4.86
N SER A 110 7.05 -9.06 3.76
CA SER A 110 5.99 -9.59 2.88
C SER A 110 6.48 -10.72 1.97
N GLY A 111 7.69 -11.23 2.19
CA GLY A 111 8.33 -12.26 1.36
C GLY A 111 8.75 -11.77 -0.03
N ILE A 112 8.30 -10.61 -0.48
CA ILE A 112 8.52 -10.05 -1.81
C ILE A 112 9.14 -8.66 -1.72
N VAL A 113 8.71 -7.86 -0.75
CA VAL A 113 9.26 -6.52 -0.49
C VAL A 113 9.83 -6.52 0.92
N THR A 114 11.12 -6.28 1.03
CA THR A 114 11.77 -6.00 2.31
C THR A 114 11.76 -4.50 2.51
N TYR A 115 10.90 -4.03 3.41
CA TYR A 115 10.89 -2.64 3.80
C TYR A 115 12.08 -2.35 4.72
N ARG A 116 12.79 -1.28 4.44
CA ARG A 116 13.78 -0.75 5.37
C ARG A 116 13.05 -0.03 6.50
N GLN A 117 13.21 -0.52 7.71
CA GLN A 117 12.77 0.24 8.87
C GLN A 117 13.59 1.52 9.00
N VAL A 118 12.91 2.64 9.10
CA VAL A 118 13.52 3.97 9.26
C VAL A 118 12.87 4.71 10.41
N ASP A 119 13.61 5.67 10.96
CA ASP A 119 13.09 6.62 11.93
C ASP A 119 12.71 7.96 11.26
N ARG A 120 12.20 8.87 12.06
CA ARG A 120 11.82 10.22 11.63
C ARG A 120 13.02 11.03 11.12
N ASN A 121 14.22 10.80 11.69
CA ASN A 121 15.45 11.52 11.29
C ASN A 121 15.88 11.15 9.87
N PHE A 122 15.75 9.87 9.51
CA PHE A 122 16.01 9.42 8.14
C PHE A 122 15.16 10.16 7.11
N LEU A 123 13.89 10.40 7.43
CA LEU A 123 12.96 11.12 6.59
C LEU A 123 13.05 12.66 6.75
N LYS A 124 13.90 13.14 7.66
CA LYS A 124 14.03 14.56 7.97
C LYS A 124 12.68 15.20 8.32
N LEU A 125 11.91 14.55 9.19
CA LEU A 125 10.64 15.07 9.66
C LEU A 125 10.88 16.11 10.75
N GLU A 126 10.14 17.21 10.66
CA GLU A 126 10.12 18.26 11.68
C GLU A 126 9.32 17.81 12.92
N ASP A 127 9.49 18.52 14.05
CA ASP A 127 8.73 18.24 15.27
C ASP A 127 7.37 18.96 15.32
N THR A 128 6.84 19.35 14.17
CA THR A 128 5.53 19.95 14.07
C THR A 128 4.46 18.93 14.49
N PRO A 129 3.61 19.26 15.49
CA PRO A 129 2.56 18.35 15.93
C PRO A 129 1.63 17.93 14.79
N PHE A 130 1.30 16.65 14.73
CA PHE A 130 0.33 16.14 13.76
C PHE A 130 -1.09 16.59 14.08
N ASN A 131 -1.93 16.70 13.05
CA ASN A 131 -3.34 17.09 13.18
C ASN A 131 -4.11 16.12 14.07
N GLU A 132 -4.73 16.64 15.13
CA GLU A 132 -5.39 15.86 16.17
C GLU A 132 -6.70 15.23 15.70
N GLU A 133 -7.47 15.93 14.89
CA GLU A 133 -8.75 15.41 14.37
C GLU A 133 -8.48 14.20 13.45
N ILE A 134 -7.55 14.33 12.52
CA ILE A 134 -7.16 13.23 11.62
C ILE A 134 -6.57 12.05 12.40
N TYR A 135 -5.75 12.33 13.44
CA TYR A 135 -5.22 11.29 14.30
C TYR A 135 -6.34 10.49 14.97
N ASN A 136 -7.25 11.18 15.63
CA ASN A 136 -8.33 10.54 16.39
C ASN A 136 -9.30 9.78 15.47
N GLU A 137 -9.58 10.33 14.30
CA GLU A 137 -10.53 9.74 13.35
C GLU A 137 -9.93 8.52 12.61
N TYR A 138 -8.67 8.59 12.17
CA TYR A 138 -8.12 7.61 11.24
C TYR A 138 -6.89 6.86 11.73
N LEU A 139 -6.07 7.42 12.61
CA LEU A 139 -4.71 6.95 12.85
C LEU A 139 -4.42 6.58 14.31
N SER A 140 -5.45 6.43 15.14
CA SER A 140 -5.31 6.13 16.58
C SER A 140 -4.63 4.78 16.89
N HIS A 141 -4.46 3.91 15.90
CA HIS A 141 -3.71 2.66 16.00
C HIS A 141 -2.19 2.84 15.89
N LEU A 142 -1.72 4.03 15.53
CA LEU A 142 -0.31 4.37 15.39
C LEU A 142 0.19 5.13 16.62
N ASP A 143 1.50 5.01 16.91
CA ASP A 143 2.14 5.92 17.86
C ASP A 143 2.10 7.34 17.30
N ARG A 144 1.47 8.26 18.05
CA ARG A 144 1.32 9.66 17.65
C ARG A 144 2.66 10.34 17.34
N ASN A 145 3.70 9.99 18.07
CA ASN A 145 5.01 10.63 17.91
C ASN A 145 5.64 10.38 16.54
N ILE A 146 5.33 9.26 15.90
CA ILE A 146 5.85 8.97 14.55
C ILE A 146 5.21 9.83 13.47
N LEU A 147 4.06 10.43 13.74
CA LEU A 147 3.28 11.24 12.81
C LEU A 147 3.72 12.71 12.78
N ASN A 148 4.40 13.20 13.82
CA ASN A 148 4.83 14.59 13.87
C ASN A 148 5.69 14.94 12.63
N GLY A 149 5.42 16.08 12.01
CA GLY A 149 6.08 16.53 10.79
C GLY A 149 5.54 15.94 9.49
N LEU A 150 4.60 14.99 9.55
CA LEU A 150 3.85 14.54 8.39
C LEU A 150 2.61 15.43 8.17
N GLN A 151 2.31 15.70 6.91
CA GLN A 151 1.07 16.36 6.50
C GLN A 151 0.26 15.41 5.62
N VAL A 152 -1.04 15.40 5.83
CA VAL A 152 -1.93 14.60 4.99
C VAL A 152 -2.17 15.32 3.67
N GLU A 153 -1.83 14.67 2.57
CA GLU A 153 -2.08 15.14 1.23
C GLU A 153 -3.44 14.67 0.72
N GLN A 154 -3.79 13.41 1.02
CA GLN A 154 -5.04 12.82 0.55
C GLN A 154 -5.64 11.89 1.60
N VAL A 155 -6.96 11.93 1.72
CA VAL A 155 -7.78 10.96 2.44
C VAL A 155 -8.66 10.27 1.40
N GLN A 156 -8.37 9.00 1.11
CA GLN A 156 -9.03 8.26 0.05
C GLN A 156 -9.98 7.20 0.61
N GLU A 157 -11.29 7.47 0.53
CA GLU A 157 -12.32 6.50 0.91
C GLU A 157 -12.37 5.32 -0.05
N TRP A 158 -12.48 4.12 0.50
CA TRP A 158 -12.60 2.90 -0.26
C TRP A 158 -14.03 2.69 -0.75
N LYS A 159 -14.17 2.39 -2.04
CA LYS A 159 -15.45 1.99 -2.64
C LYS A 159 -15.20 0.83 -3.59
N VAL A 160 -15.99 -0.23 -3.48
CA VAL A 160 -15.86 -1.40 -4.36
C VAL A 160 -15.91 -0.98 -5.83
N GLY A 161 -14.92 -1.43 -6.59
CA GLY A 161 -14.78 -1.11 -8.02
C GLY A 161 -14.20 0.26 -8.34
N ARG A 162 -13.87 1.09 -7.33
CA ARG A 162 -13.18 2.38 -7.50
C ARG A 162 -11.70 2.21 -7.22
N ALA A 163 -10.86 2.57 -8.18
CA ALA A 163 -9.43 2.64 -7.97
C ALA A 163 -9.05 3.89 -7.16
N MET A 164 -8.24 3.69 -6.14
CA MET A 164 -7.48 4.74 -5.47
C MET A 164 -6.08 4.74 -6.03
N VAL A 165 -5.49 5.92 -6.20
CA VAL A 165 -4.22 6.09 -6.89
C VAL A 165 -3.34 7.08 -6.14
N TRP A 166 -2.08 6.72 -5.93
CA TRP A 166 -1.06 7.62 -5.37
C TRP A 166 0.33 7.28 -5.92
N PRO A 167 1.27 8.25 -5.94
CA PRO A 167 2.65 7.97 -6.33
C PRO A 167 3.28 6.95 -5.37
N ARG A 168 3.98 5.96 -5.89
CA ARG A 168 4.59 4.89 -5.08
C ARG A 168 5.59 5.40 -4.03
N LYS A 169 6.19 6.54 -4.28
CA LYS A 169 7.15 7.19 -3.37
C LYS A 169 6.50 7.84 -2.15
N ASN A 170 5.21 8.17 -2.21
CA ASN A 170 4.52 8.79 -1.09
C ASN A 170 4.39 7.84 0.09
N LEU A 171 4.66 8.34 1.29
CA LEU A 171 4.30 7.63 2.50
C LEU A 171 2.78 7.51 2.58
N HIS A 172 2.31 6.34 2.95
CA HIS A 172 0.88 6.07 3.10
C HIS A 172 0.62 4.98 4.12
N CYS A 173 -0.61 4.90 4.60
CA CYS A 173 -1.08 3.82 5.46
C CYS A 173 -2.58 3.62 5.30
N SER A 174 -3.09 2.49 5.80
CA SER A 174 -4.52 2.34 6.01
C SER A 174 -4.94 3.03 7.31
N ALA A 175 -6.13 3.60 7.31
CA ALA A 175 -6.76 4.07 8.54
C ALA A 175 -7.04 2.91 9.50
N ASN A 176 -7.30 3.25 10.76
CA ASN A 176 -7.80 2.29 11.74
C ASN A 176 -9.13 1.69 11.27
N PHE A 177 -9.29 0.40 11.47
CA PHE A 177 -10.55 -0.32 11.27
C PHE A 177 -10.68 -1.41 12.33
N GLY A 178 -11.92 -1.71 12.72
CA GLY A 178 -12.20 -2.63 13.82
C GLY A 178 -11.68 -4.04 13.58
N ASP A 179 -11.51 -4.79 14.65
CA ASP A 179 -11.12 -6.19 14.63
C ASP A 179 -12.14 -7.05 13.86
N ASN A 180 -11.64 -8.12 13.25
CA ASN A 180 -12.42 -9.10 12.50
C ASN A 180 -13.07 -8.60 11.19
N VAL A 181 -12.61 -7.48 10.66
CA VAL A 181 -13.06 -6.98 9.37
C VAL A 181 -12.09 -7.44 8.28
N ILE A 182 -12.62 -8.05 7.23
CA ILE A 182 -11.83 -8.54 6.09
C ILE A 182 -12.02 -7.60 4.93
N ARG A 183 -10.91 -7.15 4.35
CA ARG A 183 -10.90 -6.37 3.12
C ARG A 183 -10.10 -7.11 2.04
N ASN A 184 -10.73 -7.29 0.88
CA ASN A 184 -10.08 -7.88 -0.28
C ASN A 184 -9.83 -6.81 -1.33
N THR A 185 -8.59 -6.72 -1.81
CA THR A 185 -8.17 -5.70 -2.76
C THR A 185 -7.30 -6.28 -3.87
N VAL A 186 -7.34 -5.63 -5.02
CA VAL A 186 -6.29 -5.72 -6.04
C VAL A 186 -5.36 -4.53 -5.85
N LEU A 187 -4.08 -4.78 -5.69
CA LEU A 187 -3.05 -3.77 -5.66
C LEU A 187 -2.20 -3.90 -6.93
N ILE A 188 -2.04 -2.81 -7.65
CA ILE A 188 -1.25 -2.73 -8.88
C ILE A 188 -0.13 -1.72 -8.63
N ALA A 189 1.11 -2.13 -8.90
CA ALA A 189 2.23 -1.21 -8.93
C ALA A 189 2.67 -0.99 -10.39
N THR A 190 3.03 0.25 -10.72
CA THR A 190 3.46 0.63 -12.06
C THR A 190 4.86 1.25 -12.06
N LYS A 191 5.45 1.36 -13.24
CA LYS A 191 6.61 2.20 -13.53
C LYS A 191 6.29 3.13 -14.70
N LEU A 192 7.00 4.23 -14.80
CA LEU A 192 6.96 5.13 -15.96
C LEU A 192 7.66 4.48 -17.16
N CYS A 193 7.11 4.66 -18.34
CA CYS A 193 7.70 4.19 -19.60
C CYS A 193 8.85 5.08 -20.06
#